data_ac705d4086ba5e7bec08d6e65a8ec808
#
_entry.id   ac705d4086ba5e7bec08d6e65a8ec808
#
_cell.length_a   1.000
_cell.length_b   1.000
_cell.length_c   1.000
_cell.angle_alpha   90.00
_cell.angle_beta   90.00
_cell.angle_gamma   90.00
#
_symmetry.space_group_name_H-M   'P 1'
#
loop_
_entity.id
_entity.type
_entity.pdbx_description
1 polymer ?
#
loop_
_entity_poly.entity_id
_entity_poly.type
_entity_poly.pdbx_seq_one_letter_code
_entity_poly.pdbx_strand_id
1 'polypeptide(L)'
;MNMDDANHLMTSIRKHFKCTVDWTGKNYLGLTLDWNYIQRYVDLSMPGYVPRARLKFQHKMPKKPQYSPHPWQQPVYGQRIQYADDPSASPLLDKPGITRVQSINGTCIYYGRAVDPTNKLPQQSTPWISANNYLTT
;
A
#
# COMPACT_ATOMS: atom_id res chain seq x y z
N MET A 1 34.85 7.14 2.50
CA MET A 1 34.52 6.65 1.15
C MET A 1 34.93 7.74 0.19
N ASN A 2 35.80 7.45 -0.76
CA ASN A 2 36.22 8.44 -1.73
C ASN A 2 35.16 8.54 -2.85
N MET A 3 34.82 9.77 -3.26
CA MET A 3 33.85 9.99 -4.36
C MET A 3 34.35 9.45 -5.71
N ASP A 4 35.67 9.38 -5.90
CA ASP A 4 36.25 8.84 -7.10
C ASP A 4 36.02 7.34 -7.25
N ASP A 5 36.10 6.58 -6.14
CA ASP A 5 35.80 5.15 -6.11
C ASP A 5 34.33 4.88 -6.43
N ALA A 6 33.42 5.70 -5.88
CA ALA A 6 31.99 5.60 -6.15
C ALA A 6 31.67 5.92 -7.62
N ASN A 7 32.28 6.94 -8.20
CA ASN A 7 32.13 7.29 -9.61
C ASN A 7 32.69 6.19 -10.53
N HIS A 8 33.85 5.61 -10.19
CA HIS A 8 34.42 4.48 -10.92
C HIS A 8 33.47 3.27 -10.91
N LEU A 9 32.95 2.92 -9.75
CA LEU A 9 31.98 1.84 -9.61
C LEU A 9 30.74 2.09 -10.49
N MET A 10 30.16 3.29 -10.41
CA MET A 10 28.99 3.64 -11.20
C MET A 10 29.25 3.62 -12.70
N THR A 11 30.43 4.05 -13.14
CA THR A 11 30.82 3.98 -14.53
C THR A 11 30.93 2.53 -15.01
N SER A 12 31.46 1.64 -14.17
CA SER A 12 31.57 0.21 -14.48
C SER A 12 30.19 -0.46 -14.56
N ILE A 13 29.29 -0.15 -13.63
CA ILE A 13 27.91 -0.69 -13.64
C ILE A 13 27.13 -0.22 -14.87
N ARG A 14 27.24 1.05 -15.22
CA ARG A 14 26.52 1.64 -16.38
C ARG A 14 26.91 1.04 -17.74
N LYS A 15 28.06 0.39 -17.82
CA LYS A 15 28.47 -0.35 -19.06
C LYS A 15 27.54 -1.54 -19.36
N HIS A 16 26.95 -2.12 -18.31
CA HIS A 16 26.16 -3.36 -18.40
C HIS A 16 24.69 -3.17 -18.05
N PHE A 17 24.37 -2.16 -17.23
CA PHE A 17 23.03 -1.96 -16.70
C PHE A 17 22.58 -0.51 -16.85
N LYS A 18 21.32 -0.31 -17.24
CA LYS A 18 20.69 1.02 -17.18
C LYS A 18 20.34 1.33 -15.73
N CYS A 19 21.07 2.25 -15.10
CA CYS A 19 20.84 2.64 -13.71
C CYS A 19 20.79 4.15 -13.55
N THR A 20 19.96 4.60 -12.63
CA THR A 20 19.88 5.98 -12.14
C THR A 20 20.53 6.06 -10.76
N VAL A 21 21.14 7.19 -10.46
CA VAL A 21 21.83 7.44 -9.20
C VAL A 21 21.27 8.68 -8.56
N ASP A 22 20.92 8.58 -7.30
CA ASP A 22 20.59 9.73 -6.46
C ASP A 22 21.70 9.94 -5.42
N TRP A 23 22.61 10.86 -5.71
CA TRP A 23 23.69 11.24 -4.80
C TRP A 23 23.22 12.03 -3.58
N THR A 24 22.00 12.54 -3.62
CA THR A 24 21.44 13.29 -2.49
C THR A 24 20.84 12.35 -1.43
N GLY A 25 20.61 11.09 -1.78
CA GLY A 25 19.97 10.10 -0.92
C GLY A 25 18.54 10.45 -0.54
N LYS A 26 17.86 11.27 -1.37
CA LYS A 26 16.48 11.70 -1.09
C LYS A 26 15.42 10.76 -1.64
N ASN A 27 15.79 9.91 -2.59
CA ASN A 27 14.83 9.00 -3.23
C ASN A 27 15.33 7.56 -3.18
N TYR A 28 14.51 6.66 -2.67
CA TYR A 28 14.80 5.23 -2.63
C TYR A 28 13.54 4.42 -2.93
N LEU A 29 13.53 3.68 -4.04
CA LEU A 29 12.41 2.81 -4.45
C LEU A 29 11.03 3.48 -4.42
N GLY A 30 10.95 4.77 -4.79
CA GLY A 30 9.70 5.54 -4.77
C GLY A 30 9.35 6.16 -3.42
N LEU A 31 10.20 5.97 -2.42
CA LEU A 31 10.13 6.66 -1.14
C LEU A 31 10.91 7.97 -1.23
N THR A 32 10.41 9.00 -0.57
CA THR A 32 11.13 10.23 -0.29
C THR A 32 11.71 10.12 1.13
N LEU A 33 13.01 10.36 1.24
CA LEU A 33 13.78 10.30 2.47
C LEU A 33 14.13 11.72 2.90
N ASP A 34 13.72 12.13 4.09
CA ASP A 34 14.09 13.40 4.69
C ASP A 34 15.01 13.15 5.90
N TRP A 35 16.30 13.45 5.70
CA TRP A 35 17.35 13.15 6.66
C TRP A 35 17.53 14.28 7.68
N ASN A 36 17.31 13.99 8.96
CA ASN A 36 17.67 14.89 10.05
C ASN A 36 18.92 14.38 10.77
N TYR A 37 20.09 14.83 10.32
CA TYR A 37 21.37 14.41 10.87
C TYR A 37 21.61 14.91 12.30
N ILE A 38 20.98 16.03 12.70
CA ILE A 38 21.12 16.61 14.05
C ILE A 38 20.41 15.73 15.05
N GLN A 39 19.19 15.34 14.76
CA GLN A 39 18.35 14.50 15.62
C GLN A 39 18.50 12.99 15.33
N ARG A 40 19.29 12.64 14.33
CA ARG A 40 19.62 11.25 13.95
C ARG A 40 18.41 10.40 13.59
N TYR A 41 17.47 10.94 12.82
CA TYR A 41 16.37 10.19 12.23
C TYR A 41 16.18 10.50 10.75
N VAL A 42 15.39 9.68 10.09
CA VAL A 42 14.96 9.86 8.71
C VAL A 42 13.44 9.71 8.62
N ASP A 43 12.79 10.68 8.01
CA ASP A 43 11.37 10.60 7.70
C ASP A 43 11.17 9.95 6.33
N LEU A 44 10.32 8.93 6.31
CA LEU A 44 9.95 8.20 5.10
C LEU A 44 8.57 8.67 4.64
N SER A 45 8.46 9.10 3.40
CA SER A 45 7.20 9.55 2.83
C SER A 45 7.02 9.10 1.39
N MET A 46 5.77 9.11 0.92
CA MET A 46 5.39 8.85 -0.48
C MET A 46 4.43 9.94 -0.97
N PRO A 47 4.91 11.17 -1.20
CA PRO A 47 4.04 12.27 -1.60
C PRO A 47 3.31 11.95 -2.91
N GLY A 48 1.98 12.17 -2.91
CA GLY A 48 1.15 11.92 -4.07
C GLY A 48 0.82 10.45 -4.37
N TYR A 49 1.28 9.48 -3.56
CA TYR A 49 0.99 8.06 -3.79
C TYR A 49 -0.49 7.75 -3.68
N VAL A 50 -1.14 8.16 -2.59
CA VAL A 50 -2.57 7.92 -2.33
C VAL A 50 -3.45 8.59 -3.40
N PRO A 51 -3.27 9.88 -3.76
CA PRO A 51 -4.00 10.49 -4.86
C PRO A 51 -3.83 9.75 -6.20
N ARG A 52 -2.63 9.30 -6.54
CA ARG A 52 -2.38 8.52 -7.77
C ARG A 52 -3.06 7.16 -7.74
N ALA A 53 -3.02 6.45 -6.61
CA ALA A 53 -3.72 5.18 -6.43
C ALA A 53 -5.23 5.36 -6.60
N ARG A 54 -5.79 6.40 -5.98
CA ARG A 54 -7.21 6.76 -6.13
C ARG A 54 -7.61 6.98 -7.60
N LEU A 55 -6.81 7.75 -8.34
CA LEU A 55 -7.06 8.00 -9.77
C LEU A 55 -6.94 6.71 -10.59
N LYS A 56 -5.92 5.89 -10.34
CA LYS A 56 -5.71 4.59 -11.01
C LYS A 56 -6.92 3.68 -10.87
N PHE A 57 -7.51 3.62 -9.68
CA PHE A 57 -8.67 2.76 -9.40
C PHE A 57 -10.01 3.47 -9.59
N GLN A 58 -10.01 4.73 -10.03
CA GLN A 58 -11.21 5.54 -10.27
C GLN A 58 -12.12 5.67 -9.02
N HIS A 59 -11.49 5.67 -7.85
CA HIS A 59 -12.22 5.79 -6.60
C HIS A 59 -12.64 7.23 -6.34
N LYS A 60 -13.91 7.45 -6.00
CA LYS A 60 -14.44 8.79 -5.69
C LYS A 60 -13.83 9.31 -4.40
N MET A 61 -13.58 10.63 -4.34
CA MET A 61 -13.13 11.25 -3.12
C MET A 61 -14.21 11.14 -2.04
N PRO A 62 -13.91 10.64 -0.84
CA PRO A 62 -14.87 10.62 0.25
C PRO A 62 -15.26 12.07 0.64
N LYS A 63 -16.54 12.31 0.85
CA LYS A 63 -17.04 13.64 1.26
C LYS A 63 -16.72 13.97 2.72
N LYS A 64 -16.55 12.95 3.54
CA LYS A 64 -16.23 13.06 4.97
C LYS A 64 -15.04 12.15 5.29
N PRO A 65 -14.15 12.54 6.21
CA PRO A 65 -13.11 11.64 6.69
C PRO A 65 -13.75 10.45 7.38
N GLN A 66 -13.19 9.27 7.14
CA GLN A 66 -13.60 8.02 7.76
C GLN A 66 -12.44 7.53 8.64
N TYR A 67 -12.69 7.42 9.94
CA TYR A 67 -11.68 7.05 10.93
C TYR A 67 -11.64 5.55 11.22
N SER A 68 -12.60 4.81 10.66
CA SER A 68 -12.69 3.35 10.80
C SER A 68 -12.90 2.72 9.43
N PRO A 69 -12.29 1.57 9.12
CA PRO A 69 -12.49 0.86 7.87
C PRO A 69 -13.93 0.36 7.67
N HIS A 70 -14.66 0.20 8.77
CA HIS A 70 -16.07 -0.21 8.75
C HIS A 70 -16.93 0.75 9.56
N PRO A 71 -18.18 1.05 9.10
CA PRO A 71 -19.12 1.79 9.91
C PRO A 71 -19.43 0.98 11.19
N TRP A 72 -19.40 1.65 12.34
CA TRP A 72 -19.81 1.00 13.57
C TRP A 72 -21.30 0.69 13.54
N GLN A 73 -21.66 -0.57 13.76
CA GLN A 73 -23.02 -1.01 13.93
C GLN A 73 -23.21 -1.47 15.38
N GLN A 74 -24.25 -0.95 16.04
CA GLN A 74 -24.54 -1.35 17.40
C GLN A 74 -24.97 -2.83 17.40
N PRO A 75 -24.30 -3.70 18.16
CA PRO A 75 -24.70 -5.09 18.26
C PRO A 75 -26.08 -5.21 18.93
N VAL A 76 -26.98 -5.99 18.33
CA VAL A 76 -28.24 -6.32 18.95
C VAL A 76 -27.97 -7.37 20.01
N TYR A 77 -28.52 -7.15 21.24
CA TYR A 77 -28.32 -8.07 22.36
C TYR A 77 -28.77 -9.51 22.00
N GLY A 78 -27.90 -10.48 22.25
CA GLY A 78 -28.14 -11.89 21.97
C GLY A 78 -27.91 -12.36 20.53
N GLN A 79 -27.58 -11.46 19.58
CA GLN A 79 -27.21 -11.85 18.23
C GLN A 79 -25.68 -12.03 18.06
N ARG A 80 -25.29 -13.05 17.30
CA ARG A 80 -23.89 -13.14 16.83
C ARG A 80 -23.62 -11.96 15.89
N ILE A 81 -22.57 -11.20 16.20
CA ILE A 81 -22.10 -10.14 15.31
C ILE A 81 -21.54 -10.81 14.07
N GLN A 82 -22.24 -10.72 12.94
CA GLN A 82 -21.69 -11.08 11.64
C GLN A 82 -21.23 -9.79 10.95
N TYR A 83 -19.97 -9.75 10.58
CA TYR A 83 -19.38 -8.60 9.87
C TYR A 83 -19.56 -8.67 8.35
N ALA A 84 -20.03 -9.79 7.85
CA ALA A 84 -20.32 -10.01 6.44
C ALA A 84 -21.50 -10.95 6.29
N ASP A 85 -22.26 -10.78 5.21
CA ASP A 85 -23.28 -11.73 4.79
C ASP A 85 -22.67 -13.08 4.47
N ASP A 86 -23.52 -14.13 4.45
CA ASP A 86 -23.07 -15.48 4.12
C ASP A 86 -22.33 -15.48 2.78
N PRO A 87 -21.04 -15.85 2.75
CA PRO A 87 -20.25 -15.84 1.51
C PRO A 87 -20.84 -16.77 0.43
N SER A 88 -21.66 -17.73 0.79
CA SER A 88 -22.35 -18.59 -0.17
C SER A 88 -23.43 -17.86 -0.99
N ALA A 89 -23.95 -16.73 -0.48
CA ALA A 89 -24.97 -15.92 -1.16
C ALA A 89 -24.36 -14.90 -2.14
N SER A 90 -23.05 -14.68 -2.12
CA SER A 90 -22.39 -13.69 -2.99
C SER A 90 -21.95 -14.32 -4.30
N PRO A 91 -22.18 -13.64 -5.45
CA PRO A 91 -21.69 -14.13 -6.73
C PRO A 91 -20.16 -14.12 -6.76
N LEU A 92 -19.58 -15.13 -7.39
CA LEU A 92 -18.13 -15.19 -7.61
C LEU A 92 -17.70 -14.03 -8.51
N LEU A 93 -16.57 -13.41 -8.18
CA LEU A 93 -15.95 -12.42 -9.05
C LEU A 93 -15.43 -13.06 -10.33
N ASP A 94 -15.61 -12.36 -11.43
CA ASP A 94 -14.98 -12.70 -12.69
C ASP A 94 -13.45 -12.47 -12.65
N LYS A 95 -12.74 -13.04 -13.62
CA LYS A 95 -11.28 -12.95 -13.68
C LYS A 95 -10.76 -11.50 -13.68
N PRO A 96 -11.33 -10.53 -14.43
CA PRO A 96 -10.99 -9.11 -14.34
C PRO A 96 -11.21 -8.53 -12.93
N GLY A 97 -12.32 -8.86 -12.28
CA GLY A 97 -12.62 -8.42 -10.90
C GLY A 97 -11.58 -8.89 -9.89
N ILE A 98 -11.20 -10.17 -9.96
CA ILE A 98 -10.14 -10.76 -9.13
C ILE A 98 -8.83 -9.99 -9.32
N THR A 99 -8.41 -9.76 -10.57
CA THR A 99 -7.19 -9.03 -10.89
C THR A 99 -7.22 -7.60 -10.36
N ARG A 100 -8.37 -6.93 -10.47
CA ARG A 100 -8.57 -5.58 -9.94
C ARG A 100 -8.37 -5.54 -8.41
N VAL A 101 -9.00 -6.46 -7.69
CA VAL A 101 -8.87 -6.55 -6.23
C VAL A 101 -7.43 -6.85 -5.80
N GLN A 102 -6.78 -7.80 -6.46
CA GLN A 102 -5.37 -8.11 -6.21
C GLN A 102 -4.47 -6.88 -6.42
N SER A 103 -4.75 -6.09 -7.48
CA SER A 103 -4.01 -4.86 -7.76
C SER A 103 -4.23 -3.78 -6.70
N ILE A 104 -5.48 -3.62 -6.21
CA ILE A 104 -5.79 -2.69 -5.11
C ILE A 104 -5.06 -3.11 -3.84
N ASN A 105 -5.19 -4.39 -3.45
CA ASN A 105 -4.53 -4.93 -2.27
C ASN A 105 -3.01 -4.77 -2.33
N GLY A 106 -2.39 -5.13 -3.45
CA GLY A 106 -0.95 -4.94 -3.65
C GLY A 106 -0.51 -3.48 -3.49
N THR A 107 -1.30 -2.54 -4.01
CA THR A 107 -1.04 -1.10 -3.88
C THR A 107 -1.14 -0.64 -2.42
N CYS A 108 -2.18 -1.08 -1.69
CA CYS A 108 -2.37 -0.74 -0.27
C CYS A 108 -1.30 -1.38 0.62
N ILE A 109 -0.96 -2.67 0.38
CA ILE A 109 0.09 -3.38 1.13
C ILE A 109 1.44 -2.70 0.97
N TYR A 110 1.79 -2.30 -0.26
CA TYR A 110 3.05 -1.61 -0.50
C TYR A 110 3.14 -0.31 0.30
N TYR A 111 2.10 0.54 0.24
CA TYR A 111 2.04 1.78 1.00
C TYR A 111 2.08 1.54 2.52
N GLY A 112 1.24 0.62 3.00
CA GLY A 112 1.15 0.30 4.42
C GLY A 112 2.44 -0.28 5.00
N ARG A 113 3.20 -1.04 4.21
CA ARG A 113 4.51 -1.56 4.65
C ARG A 113 5.62 -0.53 4.64
N ALA A 114 5.55 0.40 3.69
CA ALA A 114 6.63 1.34 3.47
C ALA A 114 6.51 2.60 4.36
N VAL A 115 5.30 3.13 4.53
CA VAL A 115 5.08 4.46 5.15
C VAL A 115 4.03 4.44 6.25
N ASP A 116 2.90 3.75 6.03
CA ASP A 116 1.75 3.83 6.93
C ASP A 116 1.35 2.45 7.48
N PRO A 117 1.89 2.06 8.64
CA PRO A 117 1.58 0.78 9.25
C PRO A 117 0.12 0.64 9.71
N THR A 118 -0.64 1.73 9.82
CA THR A 118 -2.06 1.68 10.23
C THR A 118 -2.93 1.00 9.18
N ASN A 119 -2.53 1.05 7.91
CA ASN A 119 -3.19 0.34 6.82
C ASN A 119 -3.04 -1.19 6.85
N LYS A 120 -2.28 -1.74 7.80
CA LYS A 120 -2.07 -3.20 7.91
C LYS A 120 -3.22 -3.93 8.60
N LEU A 121 -4.01 -3.23 9.41
CA LEU A 121 -5.06 -3.84 10.22
C LEU A 121 -6.13 -4.59 9.41
N PRO A 122 -6.68 -4.07 8.31
CA PRO A 122 -7.66 -4.79 7.51
C PRO A 122 -7.10 -6.04 6.81
N GLN A 123 -5.78 -6.10 6.61
CA GLN A 123 -5.13 -7.17 5.85
C GLN A 123 -4.81 -8.40 6.70
N GLN A 124 -4.61 -8.22 7.99
CA GLN A 124 -4.33 -9.33 8.92
C GLN A 124 -5.58 -10.13 9.28
N SER A 125 -6.77 -9.52 9.13
CA SER A 125 -8.05 -10.15 9.44
C SER A 125 -8.66 -10.92 8.27
N THR A 126 -8.00 -10.99 7.12
CA THR A 126 -8.55 -11.65 5.92
C THR A 126 -7.60 -12.67 5.28
N PRO A 127 -7.15 -13.70 6.03
CA PRO A 127 -6.29 -14.75 5.45
C PRO A 127 -6.99 -15.56 4.35
N TRP A 128 -8.32 -15.47 4.23
CA TRP A 128 -9.14 -16.21 3.28
C TRP A 128 -9.44 -15.47 1.97
N ILE A 129 -9.11 -14.18 1.82
CA ILE A 129 -9.23 -13.47 0.54
C ILE A 129 -8.30 -14.08 -0.52
N SER A 130 -7.17 -14.64 -0.12
CA SER A 130 -6.25 -15.31 -1.03
C SER A 130 -6.67 -16.72 -1.43
N ALA A 131 -7.54 -17.36 -0.64
CA ALA A 131 -7.89 -18.77 -0.85
C ALA A 131 -9.21 -18.96 -1.60
N ASN A 132 -10.21 -18.10 -1.45
CA ASN A 132 -11.57 -18.40 -1.91
C ASN A 132 -12.17 -17.40 -2.92
N ASN A 133 -11.47 -16.34 -3.34
CA ASN A 133 -11.94 -15.39 -4.38
C ASN A 133 -13.33 -14.76 -4.16
N TYR A 134 -13.84 -14.77 -2.93
CA TYR A 134 -15.13 -14.18 -2.58
C TYR A 134 -14.93 -12.77 -2.07
N LEU A 135 -15.64 -11.82 -2.64
CA LEU A 135 -15.81 -10.49 -2.09
C LEU A 135 -17.30 -10.20 -2.01
N THR A 136 -17.75 -9.94 -0.81
CA THR A 136 -19.07 -9.33 -0.60
C THR A 136 -18.94 -7.83 -0.90
N THR A 137 -19.79 -7.33 -1.75
CA THR A 137 -19.94 -5.90 -2.07
C THR A 137 -20.61 -5.15 -0.92
#